data_41d433f18f8c793f3819b6fd66fee3eb
#
_entry.id   41d433f18f8c793f3819b6fd66fee3eb
#
_cell.length_a   1.000
_cell.length_b   1.000
_cell.length_c   1.000
_cell.angle_alpha   90.00
_cell.angle_beta   90.00
_cell.angle_gamma   90.00
#
_symmetry.space_group_name_H-M   'P 1'
#
loop_
_entity.id
_entity.type
_entity.pdbx_description
1 polymer ?
#
loop_
_entity_poly.entity_id
_entity_poly.type
_entity_poly.pdbx_seq_one_letter_code
_entity_poly.pdbx_strand_id
1 'polypeptide(L)'
;QKILKEHQIDTDIFMAPAHSYDYNTLKALKKLGFTKITDGFGRQPYQWQGLTFYPISFKQSNSLKQEKGYTTFVVHANTMNDQDFARYEQMFAHHKDKFISYTEYLQADTVKRRMLGHWVEHLKALSKYILVQMKSKL
;
A
#
# COMPACT_ATOMS: atom_id res chain seq x y z
N GLN A 1 5.50 3.43 18.86
CA GLN A 1 6.41 4.61 18.73
C GLN A 1 7.55 4.61 19.77
N LYS A 2 7.30 4.22 21.06
CA LYS A 2 8.35 4.22 22.08
C LYS A 2 9.56 3.41 21.63
N ILE A 3 9.37 2.17 21.21
CA ILE A 3 10.45 1.29 20.70
C ILE A 3 11.18 1.91 19.50
N LEU A 4 10.45 2.49 18.54
CA LEU A 4 11.06 3.14 17.37
C LEU A 4 11.97 4.29 17.79
N LYS A 5 11.52 5.13 18.73
CA LYS A 5 12.30 6.23 19.26
C LYS A 5 13.54 5.77 20.03
N GLU A 6 13.43 4.69 20.82
CA GLU A 6 14.56 4.08 21.52
C GLU A 6 15.65 3.60 20.55
N HIS A 7 15.26 3.20 19.34
CA HIS A 7 16.16 2.82 18.25
C HIS A 7 16.48 3.97 17.26
N GLN A 8 16.17 5.22 17.63
CA GLN A 8 16.41 6.42 16.80
C GLN A 8 15.71 6.36 15.43
N ILE A 9 14.62 5.62 15.33
CA ILE A 9 13.78 5.54 14.13
C ILE A 9 12.67 6.58 14.26
N ASP A 10 12.77 7.65 13.46
CA ASP A 10 11.73 8.65 13.34
C ASP A 10 10.95 8.40 12.05
N THR A 11 9.68 8.02 12.20
CA THR A 11 8.79 7.78 11.07
C THR A 11 7.35 8.15 11.40
N ASP A 12 6.68 8.76 10.44
CA ASP A 12 5.25 9.10 10.47
C ASP A 12 4.44 8.23 9.48
N ILE A 13 5.07 7.20 8.91
CA ILE A 13 4.48 6.29 7.93
C ILE A 13 4.19 4.95 8.60
N PHE A 14 3.01 4.42 8.38
CA PHE A 14 2.58 3.12 8.88
C PHE A 14 2.17 2.20 7.73
N MET A 15 2.59 0.96 7.80
CA MET A 15 2.12 -0.13 6.94
C MET A 15 1.37 -1.15 7.80
N ALA A 16 0.13 -1.45 7.44
CA ALA A 16 -0.69 -2.38 8.21
C ALA A 16 -0.24 -3.84 7.99
N PRO A 17 -0.06 -4.63 9.06
CA PRO A 17 0.16 -6.07 8.92
C PRO A 17 -0.98 -6.69 8.12
N ALA A 18 -0.63 -7.55 7.15
CA ALA A 18 -1.58 -8.18 6.22
C ALA A 18 -2.51 -7.17 5.50
N HIS A 19 -2.08 -5.92 5.36
CA HIS A 19 -2.86 -4.82 4.76
C HIS A 19 -4.25 -4.62 5.40
N SER A 20 -4.37 -4.92 6.70
CA SER A 20 -5.63 -4.87 7.43
C SER A 20 -5.58 -3.85 8.56
N TYR A 21 -6.54 -2.94 8.57
CA TYR A 21 -6.73 -1.92 9.61
C TYR A 21 -8.21 -1.55 9.74
N ASP A 22 -8.58 -1.11 10.91
CA ASP A 22 -9.92 -0.62 11.21
C ASP A 22 -9.92 0.87 11.59
N TYR A 23 -11.09 1.39 11.91
CA TYR A 23 -11.23 2.79 12.32
C TYR A 23 -10.50 3.12 13.63
N ASN A 24 -10.41 2.17 14.57
CA ASN A 24 -9.68 2.36 15.81
C ASN A 24 -8.19 2.44 15.58
N THR A 25 -7.67 1.62 14.65
CA THR A 25 -6.28 1.70 14.18
C THR A 25 -5.98 3.11 13.65
N LEU A 26 -6.82 3.66 12.78
CA LEU A 26 -6.62 5.00 12.22
C LEU A 26 -6.62 6.09 13.31
N LYS A 27 -7.51 5.99 14.29
CA LYS A 27 -7.53 6.90 15.44
C LYS A 27 -6.25 6.81 16.29
N ALA A 28 -5.77 5.59 16.55
CA ALA A 28 -4.56 5.35 17.32
C ALA A 28 -3.32 5.90 16.60
N LEU A 29 -3.21 5.66 15.29
CA LEU A 29 -2.11 6.18 14.46
C LEU A 29 -2.04 7.71 14.52
N LYS A 30 -3.17 8.40 14.34
CA LYS A 30 -3.23 9.86 14.46
C LYS A 30 -2.81 10.36 15.85
N LYS A 31 -3.27 9.70 16.91
CA LYS A 31 -2.88 10.02 18.30
C LYS A 31 -1.37 9.88 18.53
N LEU A 32 -0.72 8.96 17.83
CA LEU A 32 0.70 8.68 17.90
C LEU A 32 1.54 9.55 16.95
N GLY A 33 0.93 10.45 16.17
CA GLY A 33 1.64 11.36 15.28
C GLY A 33 1.93 10.77 13.89
N PHE A 34 1.38 9.60 13.53
CA PHE A 34 1.46 9.12 12.16
C PHE A 34 0.57 9.98 11.26
N THR A 35 1.06 10.29 10.06
CA THR A 35 0.36 11.10 9.06
C THR A 35 0.10 10.34 7.77
N LYS A 36 0.79 9.22 7.55
CA LYS A 36 0.78 8.46 6.31
C LYS A 36 0.54 6.98 6.54
N ILE A 37 -0.18 6.35 5.60
CA ILE A 37 -0.41 4.91 5.56
C ILE A 37 -0.05 4.41 4.17
N THR A 38 0.87 3.44 4.11
CA THR A 38 1.22 2.78 2.85
C THR A 38 0.37 1.54 2.64
N ASP A 39 -0.93 1.78 2.48
CA ASP A 39 -1.97 0.77 2.29
C ASP A 39 -3.19 1.38 1.60
N GLY A 40 -4.17 0.56 1.31
CA GLY A 40 -5.38 0.97 0.63
C GLY A 40 -5.34 0.68 -0.88
N PHE A 41 -6.45 0.94 -1.54
CA PHE A 41 -6.62 0.67 -2.95
C PHE A 41 -6.96 1.94 -3.72
N GLY A 42 -6.26 2.18 -4.80
CA GLY A 42 -6.45 3.36 -5.62
C GLY A 42 -5.41 3.43 -6.73
N ARG A 43 -5.44 4.52 -7.49
CA ARG A 43 -4.47 4.80 -8.55
C ARG A 43 -3.55 5.97 -8.25
N GLN A 44 -3.78 6.63 -7.11
CA GLN A 44 -2.97 7.78 -6.65
C GLN A 44 -3.18 7.98 -5.16
N PRO A 45 -2.27 8.68 -4.47
CA PRO A 45 -2.41 9.00 -3.06
C PRO A 45 -3.70 9.78 -2.78
N TYR A 46 -4.30 9.53 -1.63
CA TYR A 46 -5.53 10.22 -1.24
C TYR A 46 -5.57 10.54 0.25
N GLN A 47 -6.28 11.61 0.59
CA GLN A 47 -6.52 12.02 1.96
C GLN A 47 -7.89 11.53 2.44
N TRP A 48 -7.89 10.87 3.60
CA TRP A 48 -9.09 10.45 4.28
C TRP A 48 -8.89 10.41 5.80
N GLN A 49 -9.86 10.88 6.55
CA GLN A 49 -9.82 10.91 8.03
C GLN A 49 -8.58 11.60 8.61
N GLY A 50 -8.00 12.58 7.91
CA GLY A 50 -6.81 13.30 8.33
C GLY A 50 -5.50 12.53 8.21
N LEU A 51 -5.48 11.44 7.45
CA LEU A 51 -4.32 10.66 7.06
C LEU A 51 -4.18 10.66 5.54
N THR A 52 -2.94 10.55 5.05
CA THR A 52 -2.66 10.35 3.63
C THR A 52 -2.39 8.87 3.36
N PHE A 53 -3.15 8.31 2.45
CA PHE A 53 -3.01 6.91 2.03
C PHE A 53 -2.22 6.83 0.74
N TYR A 54 -1.25 5.93 0.71
CA TYR A 54 -0.43 5.59 -0.45
C TYR A 54 -0.83 4.20 -0.91
N PRO A 55 -1.68 4.07 -1.95
CA PRO A 55 -2.24 2.79 -2.37
C PRO A 55 -1.20 1.76 -2.77
N ILE A 56 -1.50 0.51 -2.45
CA ILE A 56 -0.75 -0.65 -2.94
C ILE A 56 -1.37 -1.22 -4.21
N SER A 57 -0.58 -1.87 -5.02
CA SER A 57 -1.06 -2.54 -6.23
C SER A 57 -1.89 -3.78 -5.86
N PHE A 58 -3.10 -3.87 -6.40
CA PHE A 58 -3.96 -5.06 -6.23
C PHE A 58 -3.44 -6.26 -7.05
N LYS A 59 -3.03 -6.00 -8.29
CA LYS A 59 -2.33 -6.94 -9.17
C LYS A 59 -1.17 -6.21 -9.82
N GLN A 60 0.04 -6.72 -9.62
CA GLN A 60 1.27 -6.12 -10.14
C GLN A 60 1.21 -5.90 -11.67
N SER A 61 0.74 -6.89 -12.42
CA SER A 61 0.58 -6.79 -13.87
C SER A 61 -0.36 -5.66 -14.34
N ASN A 62 -1.38 -5.34 -13.55
CA ASN A 62 -2.30 -4.25 -13.87
C ASN A 62 -1.68 -2.88 -13.55
N SER A 63 -0.86 -2.80 -12.49
CA SER A 63 -0.16 -1.57 -12.15
C SER A 63 0.86 -1.18 -13.21
N LEU A 64 1.58 -2.15 -13.78
CA LEU A 64 2.53 -1.91 -14.87
C LEU A 64 1.88 -1.44 -16.18
N LYS A 65 0.59 -1.73 -16.40
CA LYS A 65 -0.20 -1.25 -17.54
C LYS A 65 -0.82 0.12 -17.28
N GLN A 66 -0.73 0.64 -16.07
CA GLN A 66 -1.33 1.91 -15.71
C GLN A 66 -0.52 3.06 -16.33
N GLU A 67 -1.21 3.96 -17.03
CA GLU A 67 -0.58 5.13 -17.67
C GLU A 67 -0.54 6.35 -16.75
N LYS A 68 -1.42 6.41 -15.74
CA LYS A 68 -1.54 7.56 -14.84
C LYS A 68 -1.70 7.10 -13.38
N GLY A 69 -1.15 7.91 -12.48
CA GLY A 69 -1.20 7.68 -11.04
C GLY A 69 -0.04 6.81 -10.55
N TYR A 70 -0.02 6.58 -9.25
CA TYR A 70 1.07 5.88 -8.56
C TYR A 70 0.52 4.88 -7.56
N THR A 71 1.17 3.73 -7.47
CA THR A 71 0.85 2.70 -6.47
C THR A 71 2.13 2.07 -5.93
N THR A 72 2.11 1.65 -4.66
CA THR A 72 3.21 0.89 -4.08
C THR A 72 3.23 -0.52 -4.67
N PHE A 73 4.37 -0.94 -5.18
CA PHE A 73 4.59 -2.28 -5.70
C PHE A 73 5.12 -3.19 -4.58
N VAL A 74 4.29 -4.12 -4.12
CA VAL A 74 4.63 -4.99 -2.99
C VAL A 74 5.20 -6.32 -3.47
N VAL A 75 6.38 -6.68 -2.94
CA VAL A 75 7.06 -7.94 -3.22
C VAL A 75 7.39 -8.63 -1.90
N HIS A 76 7.07 -9.91 -1.78
CA HIS A 76 7.37 -10.73 -0.59
C HIS A 76 8.58 -11.63 -0.86
N ALA A 77 9.77 -11.08 -0.72
CA ALA A 77 11.02 -11.77 -1.06
C ALA A 77 11.26 -13.07 -0.26
N ASN A 78 10.74 -13.15 0.97
CA ASN A 78 10.87 -14.33 1.83
C ASN A 78 10.12 -15.59 1.34
N THR A 79 9.24 -15.44 0.35
CA THR A 79 8.48 -16.55 -0.25
C THR A 79 8.90 -16.84 -1.70
N MET A 80 9.93 -16.16 -2.21
CA MET A 80 10.40 -16.26 -3.58
C MET A 80 11.48 -17.32 -3.71
N ASN A 81 11.48 -18.02 -4.84
CA ASN A 81 12.57 -18.88 -5.30
C ASN A 81 13.44 -18.14 -6.36
N ASP A 82 14.52 -18.76 -6.82
CA ASP A 82 15.46 -18.15 -7.77
C ASP A 82 14.78 -17.75 -9.10
N GLN A 83 13.79 -18.52 -9.56
CA GLN A 83 13.03 -18.18 -10.77
C GLN A 83 12.16 -16.92 -10.57
N ASP A 84 11.60 -16.74 -9.38
CA ASP A 84 10.86 -15.55 -9.03
C ASP A 84 11.77 -14.33 -8.99
N PHE A 85 12.97 -14.46 -8.41
CA PHE A 85 13.96 -13.38 -8.41
C PHE A 85 14.35 -12.98 -9.84
N ALA A 86 14.70 -13.94 -10.70
CA ALA A 86 15.04 -13.68 -12.09
C ALA A 86 13.89 -13.00 -12.86
N ARG A 87 12.65 -13.43 -12.62
CA ARG A 87 11.46 -12.81 -13.22
C ARG A 87 11.28 -11.36 -12.78
N TYR A 88 11.45 -11.06 -11.49
CA TYR A 88 11.35 -9.69 -10.99
C TYR A 88 12.48 -8.80 -11.49
N GLU A 89 13.70 -9.33 -11.56
CA GLU A 89 14.85 -8.60 -12.12
C GLU A 89 14.58 -8.19 -13.57
N GLN A 90 14.13 -9.13 -14.41
CA GLN A 90 13.75 -8.83 -15.80
C GLN A 90 12.60 -7.83 -15.89
N MET A 91 11.59 -7.96 -15.04
CA MET A 91 10.46 -7.05 -15.00
C MET A 91 10.89 -5.63 -14.61
N PHE A 92 11.75 -5.47 -13.60
CA PHE A 92 12.28 -4.17 -13.18
C PHE A 92 13.16 -3.56 -14.27
N ALA A 93 14.01 -4.35 -14.91
CA ALA A 93 14.84 -3.88 -16.02
C ALA A 93 13.99 -3.41 -17.20
N HIS A 94 12.95 -4.17 -17.56
CA HIS A 94 12.07 -3.86 -18.69
C HIS A 94 11.18 -2.64 -18.47
N HIS A 95 10.78 -2.38 -17.22
CA HIS A 95 9.87 -1.28 -16.86
C HIS A 95 10.55 -0.20 -16.01
N LYS A 96 11.86 -0.05 -16.14
CA LYS A 96 12.66 0.88 -15.32
C LYS A 96 12.08 2.30 -15.30
N ASP A 97 11.56 2.76 -16.42
CA ASP A 97 10.92 4.06 -16.61
C ASP A 97 9.62 4.26 -15.81
N LYS A 98 9.01 3.17 -15.35
CA LYS A 98 7.74 3.19 -14.59
C LYS A 98 7.95 3.18 -13.07
N PHE A 99 9.16 2.97 -12.60
CA PHE A 99 9.48 2.95 -11.19
C PHE A 99 10.07 4.28 -10.75
N ILE A 100 9.57 4.78 -9.64
CA ILE A 100 10.10 5.96 -8.94
C ILE A 100 10.52 5.59 -7.54
N SER A 101 11.34 6.40 -6.90
CA SER A 101 11.69 6.23 -5.50
C SER A 101 10.46 6.44 -4.61
N TYR A 102 10.47 5.83 -3.41
CA TYR A 102 9.39 6.07 -2.45
C TYR A 102 9.35 7.52 -1.99
N THR A 103 10.51 8.17 -1.91
CA THR A 103 10.61 9.60 -1.58
C THR A 103 9.89 10.49 -2.60
N GLU A 104 10.04 10.22 -3.90
CA GLU A 104 9.29 10.90 -4.95
C GLU A 104 7.80 10.61 -4.87
N TYR A 105 7.44 9.35 -4.59
CA TYR A 105 6.04 8.96 -4.41
C TYR A 105 5.37 9.72 -3.26
N LEU A 106 6.08 9.95 -2.15
CA LEU A 106 5.55 10.73 -1.02
C LEU A 106 5.25 12.20 -1.38
N GLN A 107 5.83 12.72 -2.45
CA GLN A 107 5.59 14.07 -2.96
C GLN A 107 4.48 14.14 -4.02
N ALA A 108 3.94 12.99 -4.44
CA ALA A 108 2.89 12.95 -5.44
C ALA A 108 1.60 13.65 -4.97
N ASP A 109 0.91 14.26 -5.93
CA ASP A 109 -0.37 14.93 -5.68
C ASP A 109 -1.39 14.02 -5.00
N THR A 110 -2.03 14.55 -3.99
CA THR A 110 -3.06 13.84 -3.23
C THR A 110 -4.45 14.35 -3.56
N VAL A 111 -5.42 13.44 -3.63
CA VAL A 111 -6.83 13.80 -3.79
C VAL A 111 -7.62 13.60 -2.51
N LYS A 112 -8.61 14.44 -2.26
CA LYS A 112 -9.55 14.20 -1.18
C LYS A 112 -10.51 13.08 -1.59
N ARG A 113 -10.50 11.96 -0.85
CA ARG A 113 -11.42 10.87 -1.11
C ARG A 113 -12.80 11.17 -0.53
N ARG A 114 -13.84 11.02 -1.35
CA ARG A 114 -15.24 11.11 -0.90
C ARG A 114 -15.67 9.78 -0.25
N MET A 115 -16.70 9.84 0.64
CA MET A 115 -17.22 8.64 1.33
C MET A 115 -17.57 7.49 0.38
N LEU A 116 -18.13 7.76 -0.78
CA LEU A 116 -18.43 6.73 -1.80
C LEU A 116 -17.19 5.95 -2.25
N GLY A 117 -16.05 6.64 -2.43
CA GLY A 117 -14.79 5.98 -2.80
C GLY A 117 -14.28 5.05 -1.71
N HIS A 118 -14.54 5.40 -0.44
CA HIS A 118 -14.17 4.56 0.69
C HIS A 118 -15.03 3.29 0.77
N TRP A 119 -16.34 3.39 0.54
CA TRP A 119 -17.23 2.23 0.48
C TRP A 119 -16.82 1.22 -0.61
N VAL A 120 -16.46 1.72 -1.79
CA VAL A 120 -15.97 0.88 -2.89
C VAL A 120 -14.67 0.17 -2.51
N GLU A 121 -13.77 0.84 -1.80
CA GLU A 121 -12.53 0.24 -1.31
C GLU A 121 -12.79 -0.84 -0.26
N HIS A 122 -13.68 -0.56 0.69
CA HIS A 122 -14.06 -1.50 1.72
C HIS A 122 -14.67 -2.78 1.13
N LEU A 123 -15.55 -2.64 0.13
CA LEU A 123 -16.10 -3.78 -0.61
C LEU A 123 -15.03 -4.59 -1.34
N LYS A 124 -14.04 -3.93 -1.94
CA LYS A 124 -12.89 -4.62 -2.58
C LYS A 124 -12.02 -5.35 -1.56
N ALA A 125 -11.75 -4.73 -0.42
CA ALA A 125 -11.01 -5.36 0.67
C ALA A 125 -11.74 -6.59 1.22
N LEU A 126 -13.05 -6.49 1.43
CA LEU A 126 -13.91 -7.58 1.88
C LEU A 126 -13.95 -8.72 0.87
N SER A 127 -14.11 -8.43 -0.42
CA SER A 127 -14.09 -9.45 -1.47
C SER A 127 -12.76 -10.19 -1.54
N LYS A 128 -11.63 -9.47 -1.40
CA LYS A 128 -10.30 -10.08 -1.31
C LYS A 128 -10.19 -10.99 -0.09
N TYR A 129 -10.65 -10.54 1.08
CA TYR A 129 -10.64 -11.33 2.31
C TYR A 129 -11.41 -12.65 2.14
N ILE A 130 -12.63 -12.60 1.59
CA ILE A 130 -13.45 -13.78 1.31
C ILE A 130 -12.74 -14.74 0.36
N LEU A 131 -12.14 -14.24 -0.72
CA LEU A 131 -11.41 -15.07 -1.69
C LEU A 131 -10.19 -15.77 -1.08
N VAL A 132 -9.47 -15.08 -0.18
CA VAL A 132 -8.33 -15.67 0.54
C VAL A 132 -8.80 -16.76 1.49
N GLN A 133 -9.88 -16.52 2.24
CA GLN A 133 -10.47 -17.52 3.15
C GLN A 133 -10.99 -18.75 2.42
N MET A 134 -11.57 -18.58 1.24
CA MET A 134 -12.00 -19.70 0.40
C MET A 134 -10.83 -20.55 -0.11
N LYS A 135 -9.70 -19.91 -0.48
CA LYS A 135 -8.50 -20.62 -0.94
C LYS A 135 -7.75 -21.36 0.17
N SER A 136 -7.85 -20.91 1.41
CA SER A 136 -7.21 -21.56 2.56
C SER A 136 -7.98 -22.79 3.09
N LYS A 137 -9.19 -23.04 2.58
CA LYS A 137 -10.04 -24.18 2.95
C LYS A 137 -10.09 -25.27 1.87
N LEU A 138 -9.44 -25.06 0.74
CA LEU A 138 -9.21 -26.02 -0.36
C LEU A 138 -7.78 -26.55 -0.31
#